data_7c7b8ebf6140741c0165571113ea0a2e
#
_entry.id   7c7b8ebf6140741c0165571113ea0a2e
#
_cell.length_a   1.000
_cell.length_b   1.000
_cell.length_c   1.000
_cell.angle_alpha   90.00
_cell.angle_beta   90.00
_cell.angle_gamma   90.00
#
_symmetry.space_group_name_H-M   'P 1'
#
loop_
_entity.id
_entity.type
_entity.pdbx_description
1 polymer ?
#
loop_
_entity_poly.entity_id
_entity_poly.type
_entity_poly.pdbx_seq_one_letter_code
_entity_poly.pdbx_strand_id
1 'polypeptide(L)'
;MRIGFVVNDIMTEESGYTTTRLAIAAINRGHEAWVMGVADLAYDPDEKIHARARSAPKRNYKSRDTYLSDLQGKKARVERITVDDLDVLMLRNDPSTDAIARPWAQNAGIIFGRVAMRHGVIVLNDPNGLSKAMNKMYFQLFPADVRPKTLITRDADEIKRFVKDLGGTAVLKPLQGSGGVGVFLVRPEDRPNLNQMIESLTRDGYIIAQEYLPEAIQGDIRLFVMNGRPLRYKGKYAAFRRVRTGDDMRSNIHAGGRKREAEITKTHLKLVEIVRPKLVQDGMFLVGLDIVGDKLMEINVFSPGGLGSAQTFERVNFNNAVIDALERKVDYMKYYRRNFDNVEMATL
;
A
#
# COMPACT_ATOMS: atom_id res chain seq x y z
N MET A 1 -0.74 23.72 4.28
CA MET A 1 -0.21 22.66 5.16
C MET A 1 1.17 22.20 4.68
N ARG A 2 1.95 21.66 5.61
CA ARG A 2 3.26 21.05 5.36
C ARG A 2 3.13 19.52 5.40
N ILE A 3 3.44 18.83 4.30
CA ILE A 3 3.25 17.40 4.15
C ILE A 3 4.61 16.72 3.94
N GLY A 4 4.91 15.70 4.74
CA GLY A 4 6.04 14.80 4.55
C GLY A 4 5.61 13.49 3.89
N PHE A 5 6.44 12.97 2.99
CA PHE A 5 6.29 11.64 2.39
C PHE A 5 7.53 10.81 2.71
N VAL A 6 7.38 9.76 3.50
CA VAL A 6 8.45 8.80 3.77
C VAL A 6 8.41 7.73 2.70
N VAL A 7 9.49 7.57 1.95
CA VAL A 7 9.66 6.58 0.88
C VAL A 7 10.82 5.63 1.19
N ASN A 8 10.96 4.53 0.46
CA ASN A 8 12.11 3.64 0.65
C ASN A 8 13.43 4.37 0.36
N ASP A 9 13.52 5.03 -0.79
CA ASP A 9 14.65 5.88 -1.19
C ASP A 9 14.14 6.89 -2.22
N ILE A 10 14.53 8.15 -2.06
CA ILE A 10 14.11 9.23 -2.97
C ILE A 10 14.62 8.99 -4.40
N MET A 11 15.81 8.39 -4.52
CA MET A 11 16.44 8.17 -5.82
C MET A 11 15.82 7.01 -6.60
N THR A 12 15.03 6.14 -5.94
CA THR A 12 14.30 5.04 -6.58
C THR A 12 12.82 5.37 -6.85
N GLU A 13 12.38 6.58 -6.48
CA GLU A 13 11.03 7.03 -6.82
C GLU A 13 10.88 7.24 -8.33
N GLU A 14 9.69 6.92 -8.85
CA GLU A 14 9.36 7.00 -10.27
C GLU A 14 8.22 7.99 -10.54
N SER A 15 8.20 8.57 -11.73
CA SER A 15 7.17 9.53 -12.16
C SER A 15 5.75 8.92 -12.22
N GLY A 16 5.66 7.59 -12.33
CA GLY A 16 4.42 6.83 -12.31
C GLY A 16 3.83 6.59 -10.93
N TYR A 17 4.61 6.71 -9.87
CA TYR A 17 4.21 6.32 -8.52
C TYR A 17 3.13 7.23 -7.94
N THR A 18 2.30 6.65 -7.08
CA THR A 18 1.22 7.39 -6.40
C THR A 18 1.80 8.48 -5.51
N THR A 19 2.92 8.24 -4.82
CA THR A 19 3.59 9.23 -3.95
C THR A 19 4.00 10.46 -4.74
N THR A 20 4.68 10.30 -5.88
CA THR A 20 5.06 11.39 -6.80
C THR A 20 3.84 12.23 -7.23
N ARG A 21 2.73 11.55 -7.56
CA ARG A 21 1.49 12.22 -7.97
C ARG A 21 0.83 12.99 -6.84
N LEU A 22 0.84 12.46 -5.62
CA LEU A 22 0.30 13.14 -4.43
C LEU A 22 1.14 14.36 -4.07
N ALA A 23 2.46 14.26 -4.12
CA ALA A 23 3.35 15.39 -3.87
C ALA A 23 3.13 16.54 -4.88
N ILE A 24 3.00 16.22 -6.17
CA ILE A 24 2.65 17.20 -7.22
C ILE A 24 1.29 17.83 -6.95
N ALA A 25 0.28 17.04 -6.59
CA ALA A 25 -1.06 17.56 -6.30
C ALA A 25 -1.05 18.51 -5.10
N ALA A 26 -0.29 18.19 -4.06
CA ALA A 26 -0.09 19.05 -2.90
C ALA A 26 0.57 20.38 -3.28
N ILE A 27 1.68 20.34 -4.01
CA ILE A 27 2.40 21.54 -4.47
C ILE A 27 1.51 22.43 -5.35
N ASN A 28 0.79 21.84 -6.30
CA ASN A 28 -0.08 22.57 -7.22
C ASN A 28 -1.29 23.23 -6.53
N ARG A 29 -1.58 22.82 -5.30
CA ARG A 29 -2.59 23.44 -4.42
C ARG A 29 -2.00 24.43 -3.41
N GLY A 30 -0.71 24.75 -3.54
CA GLY A 30 -0.02 25.72 -2.69
C GLY A 30 0.48 25.15 -1.36
N HIS A 31 0.53 23.82 -1.21
CA HIS A 31 1.08 23.19 -0.02
C HIS A 31 2.59 22.95 -0.15
N GLU A 32 3.26 22.86 0.98
CA GLU A 32 4.66 22.47 1.04
C GLU A 32 4.76 20.93 1.12
N ALA A 33 5.51 20.32 0.18
CA ALA A 33 5.71 18.88 0.12
C ALA A 33 7.19 18.54 0.29
N TRP A 34 7.49 17.70 1.30
CA TRP A 34 8.81 17.18 1.59
C TRP A 34 8.85 15.68 1.36
N VAL A 35 9.90 15.19 0.71
CA VAL A 35 10.13 13.76 0.49
C VAL A 35 11.43 13.37 1.21
N MET A 36 11.38 12.27 1.96
CA MET A 36 12.50 11.73 2.73
C MET A 36 12.54 10.21 2.60
N GLY A 37 13.73 9.65 2.49
CA GLY A 37 13.93 8.21 2.53
C GLY A 37 13.89 7.69 3.96
N VAL A 38 13.65 6.39 4.14
CA VAL A 38 13.69 5.75 5.48
C VAL A 38 15.06 5.88 6.16
N ALA A 39 16.14 6.08 5.40
CA ALA A 39 17.49 6.30 5.91
C ALA A 39 17.77 7.75 6.33
N ASP A 40 16.89 8.67 6.01
CA ASP A 40 17.09 10.09 6.25
C ASP A 40 16.53 10.54 7.62
N LEU A 41 15.82 9.67 8.32
CA LEU A 41 15.18 9.94 9.60
C LEU A 41 16.17 9.85 10.77
N ALA A 42 16.05 10.74 11.73
CA ALA A 42 16.83 10.76 12.96
C ALA A 42 15.97 11.17 14.16
N TYR A 43 16.31 10.64 15.35
CA TYR A 43 15.79 11.11 16.63
C TYR A 43 16.92 11.81 17.37
N ASP A 44 16.74 13.06 17.70
CA ASP A 44 17.77 13.92 18.27
C ASP A 44 17.62 14.05 19.80
N PRO A 45 18.67 14.58 20.49
CA PRO A 45 18.60 14.83 21.93
C PRO A 45 17.55 15.85 22.39
N ASP A 46 16.97 16.61 21.47
CA ASP A 46 15.82 17.50 21.72
C ASP A 46 14.48 16.75 21.78
N GLU A 47 14.53 15.39 21.73
CA GLU A 47 13.39 14.47 21.74
C GLU A 47 12.47 14.60 20.51
N LYS A 48 12.96 15.21 19.42
CA LYS A 48 12.23 15.40 18.18
C LYS A 48 12.75 14.54 17.04
N ILE A 49 11.86 14.29 16.08
CA ILE A 49 12.23 13.66 14.82
C ILE A 49 12.74 14.72 13.85
N HIS A 50 13.91 14.48 13.31
CA HIS A 50 14.48 15.24 12.22
C HIS A 50 14.63 14.36 10.97
N ALA A 51 14.61 14.99 9.81
CA ALA A 51 14.85 14.29 8.55
C ALA A 51 15.63 15.14 7.57
N ARG A 52 16.57 14.53 6.86
CA ARG A 52 17.17 15.13 5.68
C ARG A 52 16.19 14.97 4.51
N ALA A 53 15.39 15.99 4.25
CA ALA A 53 14.31 15.96 3.28
C ALA A 53 14.61 16.77 2.02
N ARG A 54 13.95 16.40 0.93
CA ARG A 54 13.99 17.12 -0.34
C ARG A 54 12.62 17.69 -0.69
N SER A 55 12.62 18.89 -1.24
CA SER A 55 11.45 19.52 -1.82
C SER A 55 11.78 20.03 -3.22
N ALA A 56 10.87 19.86 -4.17
CA ALA A 56 11.06 20.36 -5.52
C ALA A 56 10.85 21.88 -5.57
N PRO A 57 11.67 22.64 -6.34
CA PRO A 57 11.77 24.10 -6.19
C PRO A 57 10.59 24.90 -6.74
N LYS A 58 9.79 24.33 -7.67
CA LYS A 58 8.70 25.08 -8.31
C LYS A 58 7.40 24.96 -7.50
N ARG A 59 6.57 25.99 -7.58
CA ARG A 59 5.25 26.04 -6.96
C ARG A 59 4.13 25.38 -7.79
N ASN A 60 4.44 24.92 -9.00
CA ASN A 60 3.49 24.25 -9.88
C ASN A 60 4.23 23.30 -10.85
N TYR A 61 3.70 22.09 -11.02
CA TYR A 61 4.23 21.10 -11.93
C TYR A 61 3.13 20.53 -12.83
N LYS A 62 3.30 20.67 -14.14
CA LYS A 62 2.45 20.03 -15.16
C LYS A 62 2.98 18.66 -15.57
N SER A 63 4.32 18.47 -15.53
CA SER A 63 4.99 17.21 -15.87
C SER A 63 5.55 16.51 -14.63
N ARG A 64 5.26 15.24 -14.53
CA ARG A 64 5.76 14.35 -13.46
C ARG A 64 7.25 14.11 -13.58
N ASP A 65 7.74 13.94 -14.82
CA ASP A 65 9.16 13.72 -15.08
C ASP A 65 9.98 14.96 -14.73
N THR A 66 9.46 16.16 -15.02
CA THR A 66 10.09 17.41 -14.59
C THR A 66 10.13 17.53 -13.07
N TYR A 67 9.04 17.20 -12.38
CA TYR A 67 9.00 17.20 -10.91
C TYR A 67 10.04 16.24 -10.33
N LEU A 68 10.08 15.01 -10.83
CA LEU A 68 10.99 13.99 -10.33
C LEU A 68 12.46 14.33 -10.59
N SER A 69 12.76 14.84 -11.80
CA SER A 69 14.10 15.33 -12.15
C SER A 69 14.53 16.51 -11.27
N ASP A 70 13.63 17.44 -10.95
CA ASP A 70 13.92 18.56 -10.05
C ASP A 70 14.10 18.06 -8.60
N LEU A 71 13.30 17.06 -8.12
CA LEU A 71 13.37 16.50 -6.78
C LEU A 71 14.66 15.68 -6.56
N GLN A 72 15.02 14.84 -7.51
CA GLN A 72 16.20 13.95 -7.43
C GLN A 72 17.49 14.66 -7.79
N GLY A 73 17.42 15.75 -8.57
CA GLY A 73 18.55 16.50 -9.08
C GLY A 73 19.11 17.56 -8.12
N LYS A 74 20.09 18.32 -8.64
CA LYS A 74 20.77 19.41 -7.91
C LYS A 74 19.89 20.62 -7.63
N LYS A 75 18.73 20.74 -8.28
CA LYS A 75 17.78 21.84 -8.09
C LYS A 75 16.88 21.65 -6.86
N ALA A 76 16.85 20.46 -6.29
CA ALA A 76 16.06 20.20 -5.09
C ALA A 76 16.54 21.08 -3.94
N ARG A 77 15.59 21.63 -3.20
CA ARG A 77 15.84 22.19 -1.87
C ARG A 77 16.09 21.01 -0.93
N VAL A 78 17.27 20.92 -0.35
CA VAL A 78 17.69 19.86 0.58
C VAL A 78 17.87 20.49 1.93
N GLU A 79 17.06 20.07 2.91
CA GLU A 79 17.10 20.63 4.27
C GLU A 79 17.00 19.51 5.31
N ARG A 80 17.54 19.79 6.47
CA ARG A 80 17.26 19.03 7.68
C ARG A 80 16.04 19.67 8.35
N ILE A 81 14.87 19.07 8.16
CA ILE A 81 13.62 19.55 8.73
C ILE A 81 13.30 18.88 10.05
N THR A 82 12.52 19.54 10.90
CA THR A 82 11.86 18.92 12.05
C THR A 82 10.56 18.30 11.58
N VAL A 83 10.46 16.98 11.65
CA VAL A 83 9.28 16.22 11.19
C VAL A 83 8.06 16.55 12.05
N ASP A 84 8.27 16.83 13.33
CA ASP A 84 7.22 17.17 14.29
C ASP A 84 6.55 18.54 14.00
N ASP A 85 7.15 19.35 13.11
CA ASP A 85 6.56 20.61 12.61
C ASP A 85 5.69 20.41 11.36
N LEU A 86 5.56 19.18 10.84
CA LEU A 86 4.67 18.87 9.74
C LEU A 86 3.21 18.79 10.22
N ASP A 87 2.28 19.15 9.34
CA ASP A 87 0.85 18.89 9.58
C ASP A 87 0.51 17.40 9.34
N VAL A 88 1.11 16.81 8.30
CA VAL A 88 0.85 15.42 7.88
C VAL A 88 2.15 14.72 7.51
N LEU A 89 2.31 13.48 7.96
CA LEU A 89 3.35 12.56 7.53
C LEU A 89 2.72 11.32 6.89
N MET A 90 2.94 11.13 5.60
CA MET A 90 2.48 9.94 4.88
C MET A 90 3.58 8.88 4.81
N LEU A 91 3.34 7.73 5.41
CA LEU A 91 4.25 6.57 5.35
C LEU A 91 4.00 5.83 4.02
N ARG A 92 4.88 6.05 3.07
CA ARG A 92 4.76 5.54 1.69
C ARG A 92 5.89 4.57 1.31
N ASN A 93 6.71 4.19 2.26
CA ASN A 93 7.69 3.13 2.09
C ASN A 93 7.01 1.75 2.10
N ASP A 94 7.50 0.82 1.30
CA ASP A 94 7.09 -0.59 1.30
C ASP A 94 8.17 -1.42 2.02
N PRO A 95 7.89 -1.94 3.24
CA PRO A 95 8.84 -2.74 4.00
C PRO A 95 9.35 -3.98 3.27
N SER A 96 8.54 -4.56 2.39
CA SER A 96 8.90 -5.78 1.65
C SER A 96 10.04 -5.55 0.65
N THR A 97 10.15 -4.34 0.12
CA THR A 97 11.26 -3.95 -0.79
C THR A 97 12.61 -3.96 -0.07
N ASP A 98 12.62 -3.65 1.21
CA ASP A 98 13.84 -3.56 2.02
C ASP A 98 14.18 -4.86 2.74
N ALA A 99 13.32 -5.87 2.70
CA ALA A 99 13.41 -7.07 3.54
C ALA A 99 14.75 -7.83 3.43
N ILE A 100 15.34 -7.87 2.24
CA ILE A 100 16.60 -8.58 1.98
C ILE A 100 17.80 -7.63 2.04
N ALA A 101 17.74 -6.53 1.30
CA ALA A 101 18.90 -5.65 1.13
C ALA A 101 19.14 -4.71 2.33
N ARG A 102 18.07 -4.27 2.99
CA ARG A 102 18.11 -3.30 4.10
C ARG A 102 17.12 -3.69 5.21
N PRO A 103 17.30 -4.83 5.91
CA PRO A 103 16.34 -5.33 6.91
C PRO A 103 16.00 -4.31 8.02
N TRP A 104 16.98 -3.46 8.40
CA TRP A 104 16.79 -2.37 9.36
C TRP A 104 15.75 -1.32 8.93
N ALA A 105 15.56 -1.15 7.62
CA ALA A 105 14.67 -0.13 7.05
C ALA A 105 13.20 -0.52 7.12
N GLN A 106 12.87 -1.81 7.25
CA GLN A 106 11.50 -2.29 7.20
C GLN A 106 10.58 -1.60 8.21
N ASN A 107 11.07 -1.35 9.42
CA ASN A 107 10.30 -0.75 10.50
C ASN A 107 10.53 0.76 10.66
N ALA A 108 11.44 1.37 9.90
CA ALA A 108 11.85 2.76 10.13
C ALA A 108 10.65 3.72 10.07
N GLY A 109 9.83 3.68 9.04
CA GLY A 109 8.64 4.53 8.93
C GLY A 109 7.68 4.37 10.12
N ILE A 110 7.48 3.13 10.60
CA ILE A 110 6.63 2.84 11.76
C ILE A 110 7.21 3.41 13.05
N ILE A 111 8.52 3.19 13.30
CA ILE A 111 9.19 3.63 14.52
C ILE A 111 9.15 5.16 14.64
N PHE A 112 9.61 5.86 13.60
CA PHE A 112 9.64 7.32 13.60
C PHE A 112 8.23 7.93 13.50
N GLY A 113 7.31 7.30 12.75
CA GLY A 113 5.91 7.74 12.68
C GLY A 113 5.22 7.70 14.06
N ARG A 114 5.50 6.69 14.88
CA ARG A 114 4.96 6.61 16.25
C ARG A 114 5.43 7.77 17.15
N VAL A 115 6.65 8.21 16.99
CA VAL A 115 7.15 9.37 17.75
C VAL A 115 6.51 10.65 17.23
N ALA A 116 6.45 10.86 15.91
CA ALA A 116 5.83 12.04 15.32
C ALA A 116 4.36 12.23 15.75
N MET A 117 3.59 11.15 15.90
CA MET A 117 2.21 11.23 16.44
C MET A 117 2.15 11.87 17.84
N ARG A 118 3.13 11.63 18.71
CA ARG A 118 3.15 12.23 20.07
C ARG A 118 3.25 13.75 20.04
N HIS A 119 3.81 14.30 18.97
CA HIS A 119 3.94 15.74 18.74
C HIS A 119 2.76 16.32 17.93
N GLY A 120 1.73 15.51 17.69
CA GLY A 120 0.47 15.92 17.03
C GLY A 120 0.55 16.00 15.51
N VAL A 121 1.53 15.35 14.89
CA VAL A 121 1.57 15.14 13.44
C VAL A 121 0.52 14.08 13.07
N ILE A 122 -0.27 14.34 12.04
CA ILE A 122 -1.19 13.33 11.48
C ILE A 122 -0.36 12.34 10.67
N VAL A 123 -0.20 11.10 11.14
CA VAL A 123 0.60 10.07 10.47
C VAL A 123 -0.30 9.06 9.75
N LEU A 124 -0.13 8.88 8.45
CA LEU A 124 -1.01 8.11 7.57
C LEU A 124 -0.23 7.10 6.69
N ASN A 125 -0.63 5.78 6.64
CA ASN A 125 -1.62 5.16 7.52
C ASN A 125 -1.08 5.13 8.95
N ASP A 126 -1.95 4.82 9.93
CA ASP A 126 -1.52 4.76 11.33
C ASP A 126 -0.37 3.77 11.53
N PRO A 127 0.75 4.16 12.16
CA PRO A 127 1.92 3.29 12.30
C PRO A 127 1.68 2.08 13.21
N ASN A 128 0.75 2.14 14.19
CA ASN A 128 0.39 0.98 15.00
C ASN A 128 -0.45 -0.01 14.19
N GLY A 129 -1.33 0.50 13.33
CA GLY A 129 -2.05 -0.32 12.35
C GLY A 129 -1.10 -0.97 11.35
N LEU A 130 -0.17 -0.19 10.77
CA LEU A 130 0.83 -0.70 9.83
C LEU A 130 1.70 -1.79 10.45
N SER A 131 2.06 -1.69 11.74
CA SER A 131 2.86 -2.72 12.41
C SER A 131 2.18 -4.10 12.46
N LYS A 132 0.84 -4.14 12.45
CA LYS A 132 0.07 -5.39 12.35
C LYS A 132 0.11 -5.99 10.95
N ALA A 133 0.39 -5.16 9.93
CA ALA A 133 0.31 -5.50 8.51
C ALA A 133 1.69 -5.78 7.86
N MET A 134 2.75 -5.97 8.66
CA MET A 134 4.12 -6.21 8.19
C MET A 134 4.27 -7.46 7.32
N ASN A 135 3.30 -8.36 7.36
CA ASN A 135 3.25 -9.56 6.52
C ASN A 135 1.80 -9.93 6.18
N LYS A 136 1.62 -10.91 5.32
CA LYS A 136 0.30 -11.33 4.80
C LYS A 136 -0.60 -12.03 5.83
N MET A 137 -0.11 -12.30 7.06
CA MET A 137 -0.96 -12.77 8.17
C MET A 137 -2.04 -11.74 8.51
N TYR A 138 -1.77 -10.45 8.34
CA TYR A 138 -2.75 -9.38 8.53
C TYR A 138 -4.05 -9.63 7.78
N PHE A 139 -3.96 -10.18 6.57
CA PHE A 139 -5.13 -10.51 5.77
C PHE A 139 -6.04 -11.56 6.43
N GLN A 140 -5.49 -12.43 7.30
CA GLN A 140 -6.26 -13.43 8.02
C GLN A 140 -7.09 -12.86 9.18
N LEU A 141 -6.88 -11.59 9.53
CA LEU A 141 -7.69 -10.87 10.55
C LEU A 141 -9.03 -10.35 10.01
N PHE A 142 -9.26 -10.46 8.71
CA PHE A 142 -10.54 -10.12 8.09
C PHE A 142 -11.47 -11.33 8.05
N PRO A 143 -12.82 -11.13 7.93
CA PRO A 143 -13.78 -12.23 7.93
C PRO A 143 -13.47 -13.30 6.88
N ALA A 144 -13.69 -14.57 7.24
CA ALA A 144 -13.43 -15.71 6.35
C ALA A 144 -14.26 -15.66 5.06
N ASP A 145 -15.47 -15.09 5.14
CA ASP A 145 -16.40 -14.99 4.01
C ASP A 145 -15.89 -14.16 2.84
N VAL A 146 -14.98 -13.22 3.10
CA VAL A 146 -14.45 -12.31 2.06
C VAL A 146 -13.09 -12.72 1.52
N ARG A 147 -12.52 -13.82 1.99
CA ARG A 147 -11.17 -14.28 1.60
C ARG A 147 -11.16 -15.74 1.20
N PRO A 148 -10.22 -16.19 0.37
CA PRO A 148 -10.07 -17.61 0.03
C PRO A 148 -9.64 -18.42 1.26
N LYS A 149 -9.97 -19.71 1.28
CA LYS A 149 -9.48 -20.65 2.30
C LYS A 149 -7.96 -20.62 2.30
N THR A 150 -7.38 -20.55 3.48
CA THR A 150 -5.94 -20.33 3.63
C THR A 150 -5.38 -21.16 4.79
N LEU A 151 -4.27 -21.86 4.55
CA LEU A 151 -3.40 -22.47 5.55
C LEU A 151 -2.07 -21.72 5.56
N ILE A 152 -1.52 -21.45 6.73
CA ILE A 152 -0.20 -20.83 6.90
C ILE A 152 0.63 -21.71 7.82
N THR A 153 1.63 -22.39 7.27
CA THR A 153 2.48 -23.32 7.99
C THR A 153 3.85 -23.46 7.32
N ARG A 154 4.77 -24.16 7.98
CA ARG A 154 6.05 -24.62 7.41
C ARG A 154 6.04 -26.15 7.20
N ASP A 155 5.02 -26.81 7.68
CA ASP A 155 4.90 -28.27 7.60
C ASP A 155 4.48 -28.69 6.20
N ALA A 156 5.35 -29.46 5.54
CA ALA A 156 5.12 -29.89 4.16
C ALA A 156 3.94 -30.85 4.03
N ASP A 157 3.71 -31.69 5.04
CA ASP A 157 2.64 -32.68 4.98
C ASP A 157 1.28 -32.04 5.25
N GLU A 158 1.22 -31.02 6.09
CA GLU A 158 0.01 -30.19 6.23
C GLU A 158 -0.32 -29.47 4.91
N ILE A 159 0.66 -28.89 4.24
CA ILE A 159 0.47 -28.23 2.94
C ILE A 159 -0.06 -29.21 1.90
N LYS A 160 0.54 -30.40 1.79
CA LYS A 160 0.10 -31.44 0.84
C LYS A 160 -1.34 -31.89 1.11
N ARG A 161 -1.70 -32.10 2.38
CA ARG A 161 -3.07 -32.44 2.77
C ARG A 161 -4.04 -31.36 2.37
N PHE A 162 -3.73 -30.11 2.70
CA PHE A 162 -4.56 -28.96 2.37
C PHE A 162 -4.75 -28.80 0.85
N VAL A 163 -3.68 -28.93 0.05
CA VAL A 163 -3.77 -28.91 -1.43
C VAL A 163 -4.67 -30.03 -1.93
N LYS A 164 -4.55 -31.26 -1.36
CA LYS A 164 -5.41 -32.40 -1.71
C LYS A 164 -6.87 -32.12 -1.37
N ASP A 165 -7.16 -31.54 -0.20
CA ASP A 165 -8.52 -31.21 0.26
C ASP A 165 -9.17 -30.12 -0.61
N LEU A 166 -8.37 -29.27 -1.26
CA LEU A 166 -8.81 -28.29 -2.27
C LEU A 166 -8.98 -28.89 -3.68
N GLY A 167 -8.92 -30.22 -3.84
CA GLY A 167 -9.03 -30.87 -5.15
C GLY A 167 -7.76 -30.83 -6.01
N GLY A 168 -6.61 -30.56 -5.40
CA GLY A 168 -5.30 -30.56 -6.06
C GLY A 168 -4.90 -29.22 -6.71
N THR A 169 -5.76 -28.21 -6.68
CA THR A 169 -5.44 -26.88 -7.24
C THR A 169 -5.36 -25.86 -6.09
N ALA A 170 -4.19 -25.22 -5.94
CA ALA A 170 -3.94 -24.25 -4.90
C ALA A 170 -2.87 -23.23 -5.32
N VAL A 171 -2.76 -22.12 -4.59
CA VAL A 171 -1.68 -21.15 -4.72
C VAL A 171 -0.76 -21.25 -3.52
N LEU A 172 0.53 -21.45 -3.75
CA LEU A 172 1.57 -21.34 -2.73
C LEU A 172 2.31 -20.04 -2.87
N LYS A 173 2.54 -19.34 -1.75
CA LYS A 173 3.26 -18.06 -1.74
C LYS A 173 3.95 -17.82 -0.39
N PRO A 174 5.03 -17.00 -0.35
CA PRO A 174 5.69 -16.67 0.91
C PRO A 174 4.80 -15.77 1.78
N LEU A 175 4.95 -15.88 3.10
CA LEU A 175 4.24 -15.02 4.05
C LEU A 175 4.70 -13.55 3.91
N GLN A 176 5.96 -13.31 3.60
CA GLN A 176 6.54 -11.99 3.32
C GLN A 176 6.80 -11.84 1.83
N GLY A 177 6.87 -10.59 1.34
CA GLY A 177 7.16 -10.26 -0.04
C GLY A 177 6.00 -9.61 -0.79
N SER A 178 6.33 -8.96 -1.90
CA SER A 178 5.40 -8.25 -2.79
C SER A 178 5.68 -8.57 -4.26
N GLY A 179 4.90 -8.01 -5.17
CA GLY A 179 5.16 -8.11 -6.60
C GLY A 179 4.98 -9.49 -7.23
N GLY A 180 4.43 -10.49 -6.52
CA GLY A 180 4.21 -11.84 -7.05
C GLY A 180 5.47 -12.71 -7.10
N VAL A 181 6.55 -12.32 -6.43
CA VAL A 181 7.76 -13.14 -6.31
C VAL A 181 7.46 -14.35 -5.42
N GLY A 182 7.91 -15.55 -5.85
CA GLY A 182 7.70 -16.79 -5.11
C GLY A 182 6.24 -17.28 -5.09
N VAL A 183 5.39 -16.84 -6.02
CA VAL A 183 3.99 -17.32 -6.12
C VAL A 183 3.93 -18.46 -7.13
N PHE A 184 3.47 -19.64 -6.66
CA PHE A 184 3.29 -20.83 -7.48
C PHE A 184 1.80 -21.19 -7.56
N LEU A 185 1.32 -21.50 -8.75
CA LEU A 185 0.06 -22.22 -8.94
C LEU A 185 0.39 -23.71 -8.95
N VAL A 186 -0.22 -24.46 -8.04
CA VAL A 186 -0.18 -25.92 -8.00
C VAL A 186 -1.42 -26.43 -8.71
N ARG A 187 -1.24 -27.39 -9.60
CA ARG A 187 -2.31 -28.12 -10.28
C ARG A 187 -2.10 -29.63 -10.07
N PRO A 188 -3.11 -30.48 -10.37
CA PRO A 188 -2.95 -31.92 -10.23
C PRO A 188 -1.73 -32.49 -10.99
N GLU A 189 -1.43 -31.97 -12.17
CA GLU A 189 -0.26 -32.34 -12.97
C GLU A 189 1.09 -31.93 -12.37
N ASP A 190 1.11 -30.88 -11.52
CA ASP A 190 2.33 -30.39 -10.86
C ASP A 190 2.70 -31.20 -9.61
N ARG A 191 1.91 -32.21 -9.24
CA ARG A 191 2.10 -33.04 -8.05
C ARG A 191 3.52 -33.60 -7.87
N PRO A 192 4.23 -34.03 -8.94
CA PRO A 192 5.62 -34.48 -8.83
C PRO A 192 6.59 -33.40 -8.33
N ASN A 193 6.30 -32.13 -8.65
CA ASN A 193 7.16 -30.99 -8.32
C ASN A 193 6.74 -30.27 -7.01
N LEU A 194 5.63 -30.68 -6.39
CA LEU A 194 5.08 -30.01 -5.20
C LEU A 194 6.08 -29.94 -4.04
N ASN A 195 6.85 -31.01 -3.82
CA ASN A 195 7.87 -31.03 -2.78
C ASN A 195 8.91 -29.91 -3.00
N GLN A 196 9.39 -29.77 -4.24
CA GLN A 196 10.41 -28.78 -4.58
C GLN A 196 9.88 -27.34 -4.45
N MET A 197 8.60 -27.12 -4.80
CA MET A 197 7.95 -25.81 -4.59
C MET A 197 7.88 -25.47 -3.10
N ILE A 198 7.47 -26.43 -2.25
CA ILE A 198 7.42 -26.26 -0.81
C ILE A 198 8.82 -26.00 -0.23
N GLU A 199 9.82 -26.80 -0.59
CA GLU A 199 11.20 -26.63 -0.13
C GLU A 199 11.76 -25.25 -0.51
N SER A 200 11.51 -24.80 -1.74
CA SER A 200 11.93 -23.47 -2.21
C SER A 200 11.37 -22.36 -1.32
N LEU A 201 10.07 -22.42 -1.00
CA LEU A 201 9.39 -21.39 -0.19
C LEU A 201 9.74 -21.47 1.29
N THR A 202 9.98 -22.70 1.82
CA THR A 202 10.28 -22.92 3.25
C THR A 202 11.62 -22.30 3.66
N ARG A 203 12.55 -22.11 2.71
CA ARG A 203 13.84 -21.43 2.95
C ARG A 203 13.62 -20.00 3.48
N ASP A 204 12.59 -19.31 2.98
CA ASP A 204 12.29 -17.93 3.31
C ASP A 204 11.30 -17.78 4.48
N GLY A 205 10.82 -18.89 5.05
CA GLY A 205 9.96 -18.85 6.24
C GLY A 205 8.64 -19.62 6.11
N TYR A 206 7.56 -19.01 6.60
CA TYR A 206 6.22 -19.61 6.52
C TYR A 206 5.65 -19.52 5.10
N ILE A 207 4.90 -20.55 4.71
CA ILE A 207 4.21 -20.65 3.43
C ILE A 207 2.73 -20.40 3.64
N ILE A 208 2.14 -19.61 2.74
CA ILE A 208 0.70 -19.50 2.57
C ILE A 208 0.30 -20.50 1.48
N ALA A 209 -0.48 -21.53 1.85
CA ALA A 209 -1.24 -22.35 0.92
C ALA A 209 -2.67 -21.83 0.87
N GLN A 210 -3.15 -21.49 -0.32
CA GLN A 210 -4.41 -20.76 -0.49
C GLN A 210 -5.25 -21.35 -1.62
N GLU A 211 -6.56 -21.39 -1.42
CA GLU A 211 -7.53 -21.74 -2.44
C GLU A 211 -7.31 -20.90 -3.71
N TYR A 212 -7.30 -21.56 -4.86
CA TYR A 212 -7.28 -20.88 -6.15
C TYR A 212 -8.69 -20.38 -6.49
N LEU A 213 -8.79 -19.13 -6.88
CA LEU A 213 -10.03 -18.54 -7.34
C LEU A 213 -10.09 -18.60 -8.87
N PRO A 214 -11.00 -19.39 -9.48
CA PRO A 214 -11.05 -19.57 -10.94
C PRO A 214 -11.24 -18.27 -11.70
N GLU A 215 -11.96 -17.30 -11.12
CA GLU A 215 -12.20 -15.98 -11.71
C GLU A 215 -10.91 -15.17 -11.91
N ALA A 216 -9.80 -15.56 -11.26
CA ALA A 216 -8.47 -14.98 -11.46
C ALA A 216 -7.98 -15.08 -12.91
N ILE A 217 -8.56 -15.97 -13.72
CA ILE A 217 -8.34 -16.01 -15.17
C ILE A 217 -8.68 -14.68 -15.83
N GLN A 218 -9.71 -13.99 -15.35
CA GLN A 218 -10.13 -12.67 -15.85
C GLN A 218 -9.28 -11.52 -15.28
N GLY A 219 -8.30 -11.84 -14.44
CA GLY A 219 -7.50 -10.89 -13.69
C GLY A 219 -8.15 -10.47 -12.37
N ASP A 220 -7.63 -9.41 -11.79
CA ASP A 220 -8.13 -8.85 -10.53
C ASP A 220 -8.44 -7.36 -10.65
N ILE A 221 -9.28 -6.86 -9.75
CA ILE A 221 -9.62 -5.44 -9.66
C ILE A 221 -8.86 -4.84 -8.49
N ARG A 222 -8.02 -3.81 -8.75
CA ARG A 222 -7.51 -2.91 -7.74
C ARG A 222 -8.55 -1.83 -7.48
N LEU A 223 -9.20 -1.86 -6.30
CA LEU A 223 -10.11 -0.82 -5.81
C LEU A 223 -9.44 -0.06 -4.66
N PHE A 224 -9.36 1.27 -4.78
CA PHE A 224 -8.85 2.11 -3.70
C PHE A 224 -9.94 2.42 -2.67
N VAL A 225 -9.53 2.33 -1.40
CA VAL A 225 -10.33 2.70 -0.22
C VAL A 225 -9.64 3.84 0.49
N MET A 226 -10.39 4.84 0.91
CA MET A 226 -9.92 5.98 1.68
C MET A 226 -10.90 6.23 2.84
N ASN A 227 -10.37 6.43 4.05
CA ASN A 227 -11.19 6.59 5.27
C ASN A 227 -12.19 5.42 5.46
N GLY A 228 -11.78 4.19 5.17
CA GLY A 228 -12.63 3.00 5.26
C GLY A 228 -13.75 2.92 4.22
N ARG A 229 -13.81 3.81 3.22
CA ARG A 229 -14.84 3.84 2.17
C ARG A 229 -14.20 3.75 0.78
N PRO A 230 -14.92 3.23 -0.23
CA PRO A 230 -14.41 3.26 -1.60
C PRO A 230 -14.04 4.69 -1.98
N LEU A 231 -12.81 4.90 -2.48
CA LEU A 231 -12.38 6.21 -2.95
C LEU A 231 -13.21 6.61 -4.17
N ARG A 232 -14.11 7.56 -3.96
CA ARG A 232 -15.01 8.08 -5.00
C ARG A 232 -14.80 9.58 -5.15
N TYR A 233 -14.66 10.05 -6.38
CA TYR A 233 -14.52 11.47 -6.68
C TYR A 233 -15.23 11.81 -7.97
N LYS A 234 -16.00 12.90 -8.00
CA LYS A 234 -16.83 13.32 -9.16
C LYS A 234 -17.68 12.18 -9.73
N GLY A 235 -18.28 11.36 -8.86
CA GLY A 235 -19.14 10.25 -9.24
C GLY A 235 -18.42 8.96 -9.65
N LYS A 236 -17.09 8.96 -9.80
CA LYS A 236 -16.28 7.83 -10.26
C LYS A 236 -15.54 7.15 -9.11
N TYR A 237 -15.36 5.83 -9.19
CA TYR A 237 -14.56 5.06 -8.24
C TYR A 237 -13.10 4.96 -8.69
N ALA A 238 -12.17 5.07 -7.76
CA ALA A 238 -10.76 4.88 -8.05
C ALA A 238 -10.45 3.38 -8.17
N ALA A 239 -10.63 2.83 -9.35
CA ALA A 239 -10.39 1.41 -9.61
C ALA A 239 -9.84 1.17 -11.02
N PHE A 240 -9.19 0.01 -11.19
CA PHE A 240 -8.81 -0.52 -12.50
C PHE A 240 -8.62 -2.03 -12.41
N ARG A 241 -8.77 -2.71 -13.55
CA ARG A 241 -8.54 -4.15 -13.67
C ARG A 241 -7.10 -4.42 -14.14
N ARG A 242 -6.45 -5.41 -13.53
CA ARG A 242 -5.21 -5.99 -14.02
C ARG A 242 -5.54 -7.31 -14.71
N VAL A 243 -5.16 -7.44 -15.96
CA VAL A 243 -5.42 -8.63 -16.77
C VAL A 243 -4.09 -9.29 -17.11
N ARG A 244 -4.03 -10.59 -17.01
CA ARG A 244 -2.86 -11.39 -17.37
C ARG A 244 -2.53 -11.24 -18.87
N THR A 245 -1.26 -11.40 -19.18
CA THR A 245 -0.79 -11.52 -20.56
C THR A 245 -0.01 -12.83 -20.69
N GLY A 246 -0.44 -13.71 -21.60
CA GLY A 246 0.17 -15.04 -21.77
C GLY A 246 -0.24 -16.04 -20.69
N ASP A 247 0.58 -17.06 -20.49
CA ASP A 247 0.31 -18.21 -19.62
C ASP A 247 0.70 -17.97 -18.14
N ASP A 248 1.31 -16.83 -17.80
CA ASP A 248 1.63 -16.50 -16.41
C ASP A 248 0.34 -16.29 -15.61
N MET A 249 0.20 -16.99 -14.48
CA MET A 249 -0.96 -16.84 -13.62
C MET A 249 -1.06 -15.47 -12.94
N ARG A 250 0.04 -14.72 -12.87
CA ARG A 250 0.10 -13.43 -12.20
C ARG A 250 -0.47 -12.32 -13.07
N SER A 251 -1.35 -11.51 -12.49
CA SER A 251 -1.95 -10.33 -13.14
C SER A 251 -1.23 -9.03 -12.82
N ASN A 252 -0.26 -9.05 -11.90
CA ASN A 252 0.45 -7.86 -11.48
C ASN A 252 1.31 -7.27 -12.62
N ILE A 253 1.50 -5.95 -12.57
CA ILE A 253 2.18 -5.20 -13.64
C ILE A 253 3.64 -5.60 -13.81
N HIS A 254 4.33 -5.92 -12.71
CA HIS A 254 5.73 -6.36 -12.73
C HIS A 254 5.91 -7.73 -13.42
N ALA A 255 4.85 -8.53 -13.51
CA ALA A 255 4.82 -9.78 -14.25
C ALA A 255 4.27 -9.62 -15.70
N GLY A 256 4.18 -8.39 -16.21
CA GLY A 256 3.72 -8.12 -17.58
C GLY A 256 2.20 -7.96 -17.73
N GLY A 257 1.43 -7.89 -16.65
CA GLY A 257 -0.01 -7.68 -16.69
C GLY A 257 -0.41 -6.35 -17.36
N ARG A 258 -1.53 -6.34 -18.06
CA ARG A 258 -2.11 -5.14 -18.68
C ARG A 258 -3.20 -4.55 -17.80
N LYS A 259 -3.30 -3.22 -17.84
CA LYS A 259 -4.34 -2.48 -17.14
C LYS A 259 -5.53 -2.24 -18.06
N ARG A 260 -6.75 -2.37 -17.51
CA ARG A 260 -8.01 -2.06 -18.19
C ARG A 260 -8.94 -1.30 -17.24
N GLU A 261 -9.97 -0.71 -17.80
CA GLU A 261 -11.09 -0.16 -17.03
C GLU A 261 -11.76 -1.24 -16.18
N ALA A 262 -12.24 -0.88 -15.00
CA ALA A 262 -12.94 -1.78 -14.10
C ALA A 262 -14.34 -1.28 -13.80
N GLU A 263 -15.34 -2.13 -13.95
CA GLU A 263 -16.69 -1.87 -13.46
C GLU A 263 -16.79 -2.25 -11.99
N ILE A 264 -17.23 -1.31 -11.15
CA ILE A 264 -17.44 -1.54 -9.72
C ILE A 264 -18.90 -1.88 -9.47
N THR A 265 -19.12 -3.12 -9.04
CA THR A 265 -20.45 -3.69 -8.78
C THR A 265 -20.85 -3.57 -7.31
N LYS A 266 -22.13 -3.87 -6.99
CA LYS A 266 -22.64 -3.96 -5.62
C LYS A 266 -21.84 -4.99 -4.79
N THR A 267 -21.38 -6.08 -5.39
CA THR A 267 -20.54 -7.09 -4.72
C THR A 267 -19.23 -6.49 -4.23
N HIS A 268 -18.53 -5.74 -5.08
CA HIS A 268 -17.28 -5.08 -4.69
C HIS A 268 -17.49 -4.06 -3.58
N LEU A 269 -18.58 -3.29 -3.62
CA LEU A 269 -18.92 -2.34 -2.57
C LEU A 269 -19.25 -3.03 -1.24
N LYS A 270 -19.95 -4.18 -1.29
CA LYS A 270 -20.25 -5.01 -0.11
C LYS A 270 -18.95 -5.54 0.54
N LEU A 271 -17.96 -5.97 -0.26
CA LEU A 271 -16.65 -6.38 0.28
C LEU A 271 -16.00 -5.24 1.08
N VAL A 272 -16.03 -4.01 0.55
CA VAL A 272 -15.49 -2.85 1.28
C VAL A 272 -16.22 -2.63 2.61
N GLU A 273 -17.56 -2.70 2.64
CA GLU A 273 -18.32 -2.53 3.88
C GLU A 273 -18.00 -3.62 4.91
N ILE A 274 -17.77 -4.87 4.49
CA ILE A 274 -17.41 -5.97 5.40
C ILE A 274 -16.02 -5.75 6.03
N VAL A 275 -15.04 -5.27 5.26
CA VAL A 275 -13.67 -5.07 5.78
C VAL A 275 -13.46 -3.73 6.45
N ARG A 276 -14.35 -2.77 6.23
CA ARG A 276 -14.29 -1.41 6.76
C ARG A 276 -14.04 -1.33 8.27
N PRO A 277 -14.78 -2.08 9.15
CA PRO A 277 -14.56 -1.96 10.59
C PRO A 277 -13.11 -2.22 11.00
N LYS A 278 -12.46 -3.23 10.38
CA LYS A 278 -11.06 -3.55 10.67
C LYS A 278 -10.10 -2.48 10.13
N LEU A 279 -10.35 -1.96 8.93
CA LEU A 279 -9.55 -0.88 8.36
C LEU A 279 -9.62 0.39 9.19
N VAL A 280 -10.83 0.72 9.69
CA VAL A 280 -11.05 1.88 10.58
C VAL A 280 -10.36 1.66 11.92
N GLN A 281 -10.54 0.50 12.55
CA GLN A 281 -9.90 0.14 13.83
C GLN A 281 -8.37 0.25 13.77
N ASP A 282 -7.79 -0.05 12.62
CA ASP A 282 -6.33 0.00 12.42
C ASP A 282 -5.83 1.33 11.82
N GLY A 283 -6.69 2.36 11.72
CA GLY A 283 -6.30 3.68 11.21
C GLY A 283 -5.79 3.67 9.77
N MET A 284 -6.40 2.85 8.91
CA MET A 284 -5.99 2.73 7.49
C MET A 284 -6.65 3.81 6.64
N PHE A 285 -5.88 4.87 6.34
CA PHE A 285 -6.34 6.00 5.54
C PHE A 285 -6.50 5.66 4.06
N LEU A 286 -5.43 5.19 3.41
CA LEU A 286 -5.40 4.89 1.98
C LEU A 286 -4.96 3.45 1.75
N VAL A 287 -5.84 2.66 1.14
CA VAL A 287 -5.69 1.21 0.97
C VAL A 287 -5.99 0.82 -0.47
N GLY A 288 -5.30 -0.19 -0.98
CA GLY A 288 -5.64 -0.87 -2.22
C GLY A 288 -6.17 -2.27 -1.94
N LEU A 289 -7.39 -2.57 -2.35
CA LEU A 289 -7.98 -3.89 -2.28
C LEU A 289 -7.81 -4.58 -3.64
N ASP A 290 -7.29 -5.80 -3.64
CA ASP A 290 -7.22 -6.65 -4.82
C ASP A 290 -8.35 -7.68 -4.77
N ILE A 291 -9.27 -7.61 -5.72
CA ILE A 291 -10.53 -8.35 -5.74
C ILE A 291 -10.57 -9.29 -6.94
N VAL A 292 -10.92 -10.55 -6.69
CA VAL A 292 -11.20 -11.57 -7.71
C VAL A 292 -12.59 -12.14 -7.45
N GLY A 293 -13.50 -11.99 -8.41
CA GLY A 293 -14.89 -12.39 -8.21
C GLY A 293 -15.55 -11.68 -7.03
N ASP A 294 -15.97 -12.46 -6.04
CA ASP A 294 -16.57 -12.00 -4.78
C ASP A 294 -15.63 -12.09 -3.57
N LYS A 295 -14.33 -12.31 -3.80
CA LYS A 295 -13.31 -12.45 -2.75
C LYS A 295 -12.22 -11.41 -2.87
N LEU A 296 -11.67 -11.05 -1.71
CA LEU A 296 -10.42 -10.32 -1.63
C LEU A 296 -9.25 -11.28 -1.78
N MET A 297 -8.27 -10.91 -2.57
CA MET A 297 -7.01 -11.64 -2.73
C MET A 297 -5.91 -11.06 -1.86
N GLU A 298 -5.89 -9.73 -1.71
CA GLU A 298 -4.86 -9.00 -0.98
C GLU A 298 -5.38 -7.63 -0.52
N ILE A 299 -4.82 -7.15 0.59
CA ILE A 299 -5.05 -5.80 1.12
C ILE A 299 -3.70 -5.10 1.21
N ASN A 300 -3.53 -4.03 0.43
CA ASN A 300 -2.29 -3.27 0.34
C ASN A 300 -2.42 -1.98 1.14
N VAL A 301 -1.69 -1.86 2.26
CA VAL A 301 -1.82 -0.74 3.22
C VAL A 301 -0.58 0.16 3.29
N PHE A 302 0.61 -0.29 2.90
CA PHE A 302 1.83 0.51 2.99
C PHE A 302 1.91 1.55 1.87
N SER A 303 2.01 1.12 0.63
CA SER A 303 2.15 2.03 -0.51
C SER A 303 1.29 1.59 -1.70
N PRO A 304 -0.07 1.57 -1.58
CA PRO A 304 -0.88 1.12 -2.69
C PRO A 304 -0.61 1.95 -3.95
N GLY A 305 -0.09 1.27 -4.96
CA GLY A 305 0.23 1.84 -6.26
C GLY A 305 -0.93 1.77 -7.25
N GLY A 306 -0.81 2.52 -8.36
CA GLY A 306 -1.75 2.45 -9.47
C GLY A 306 -2.89 3.46 -9.46
N LEU A 307 -2.93 4.42 -8.52
CA LEU A 307 -3.95 5.48 -8.51
C LEU A 307 -3.97 6.26 -9.83
N GLY A 308 -2.78 6.46 -10.44
CA GLY A 308 -2.67 7.07 -11.76
C GLY A 308 -3.31 6.27 -12.90
N SER A 309 -3.39 4.95 -12.77
CA SER A 309 -4.08 4.10 -13.76
C SER A 309 -5.60 4.29 -13.66
N ALA A 310 -6.13 4.29 -12.43
CA ALA A 310 -7.55 4.61 -12.20
C ALA A 310 -7.90 6.00 -12.77
N GLN A 311 -7.03 7.01 -12.56
CA GLN A 311 -7.24 8.36 -13.13
C GLN A 311 -7.30 8.36 -14.65
N THR A 312 -6.48 7.56 -15.31
CA THR A 312 -6.44 7.48 -16.78
C THR A 312 -7.74 6.91 -17.33
N PHE A 313 -8.25 5.83 -16.73
CA PHE A 313 -9.48 5.19 -17.18
C PHE A 313 -10.73 6.02 -16.87
N GLU A 314 -10.82 6.52 -15.65
CA GLU A 314 -12.00 7.28 -15.21
C GLU A 314 -11.97 8.76 -15.60
N ARG A 315 -10.84 9.26 -16.14
CA ARG A 315 -10.61 10.67 -16.52
C ARG A 315 -10.87 11.66 -15.38
N VAL A 316 -10.59 11.23 -14.15
CA VAL A 316 -10.78 12.01 -12.92
C VAL A 316 -9.51 12.02 -12.09
N ASN A 317 -9.11 13.17 -11.56
CA ASN A 317 -7.91 13.30 -10.74
C ASN A 317 -8.19 12.93 -9.27
N PHE A 318 -8.02 11.66 -8.94
CA PHE A 318 -8.21 11.14 -7.58
C PHE A 318 -7.19 11.66 -6.57
N ASN A 319 -6.02 12.17 -7.01
CA ASN A 319 -5.08 12.79 -6.08
C ASN A 319 -5.70 14.01 -5.39
N ASN A 320 -6.56 14.77 -6.09
CA ASN A 320 -7.27 15.88 -5.49
C ASN A 320 -8.17 15.43 -4.34
N ALA A 321 -8.87 14.31 -4.48
CA ALA A 321 -9.69 13.77 -3.39
C ALA A 321 -8.85 13.40 -2.16
N VAL A 322 -7.64 12.85 -2.37
CA VAL A 322 -6.71 12.56 -1.27
C VAL A 322 -6.26 13.86 -0.60
N ILE A 323 -5.84 14.87 -1.36
CA ILE A 323 -5.41 16.15 -0.78
C ILE A 323 -6.58 16.85 -0.09
N ASP A 324 -7.81 16.84 -0.66
CA ASP A 324 -9.04 17.35 0.00
C ASP A 324 -9.26 16.69 1.37
N ALA A 325 -9.00 15.38 1.48
CA ALA A 325 -9.13 14.67 2.75
C ALA A 325 -8.03 15.09 3.75
N LEU A 326 -6.79 15.28 3.28
CA LEU A 326 -5.70 15.77 4.15
C LEU A 326 -5.98 17.18 4.68
N GLU A 327 -6.45 18.09 3.82
CA GLU A 327 -6.84 19.44 4.22
C GLU A 327 -7.90 19.42 5.32
N ARG A 328 -8.98 18.63 5.14
CA ARG A 328 -10.03 18.48 6.17
C ARG A 328 -9.49 17.95 7.49
N LYS A 329 -8.60 16.95 7.46
CA LYS A 329 -7.98 16.41 8.67
C LYS A 329 -7.17 17.45 9.43
N VAL A 330 -6.38 18.25 8.72
CA VAL A 330 -5.61 19.35 9.32
C VAL A 330 -6.54 20.40 9.92
N ASP A 331 -7.65 20.73 9.24
CA ASP A 331 -8.63 21.67 9.76
C ASP A 331 -9.34 21.12 11.02
N TYR A 332 -9.70 19.84 11.04
CA TYR A 332 -10.28 19.20 12.24
C TYR A 332 -9.30 19.27 13.43
N MET A 333 -8.01 18.97 13.22
CA MET A 333 -7.00 19.08 14.26
C MET A 333 -6.87 20.51 14.81
N LYS A 334 -7.02 21.52 13.95
CA LYS A 334 -7.02 22.95 14.39
C LYS A 334 -8.27 23.29 15.16
N TYR A 335 -9.46 22.94 14.66
CA TYR A 335 -10.74 23.26 15.30
C TYR A 335 -10.89 22.60 16.68
N TYR A 336 -10.48 21.33 16.80
CA TYR A 336 -10.57 20.56 18.02
C TYR A 336 -9.31 20.60 18.87
N ARG A 337 -8.37 21.50 18.59
CA ARG A 337 -7.13 21.72 19.36
C ARG A 337 -6.33 20.43 19.55
N ARG A 338 -6.26 19.57 18.54
CA ARG A 338 -5.55 18.29 18.53
C ARG A 338 -6.08 17.27 19.54
N ASN A 339 -7.37 17.24 19.83
CA ASN A 339 -7.97 16.28 20.74
C ASN A 339 -8.27 14.91 20.13
N PHE A 340 -8.08 14.72 18.82
CA PHE A 340 -8.24 13.42 18.17
C PHE A 340 -6.96 12.60 18.26
N ASP A 341 -7.10 11.29 18.51
CA ASP A 341 -5.98 10.37 18.31
C ASP A 341 -5.70 10.14 16.80
N ASN A 342 -4.55 9.52 16.51
CA ASN A 342 -4.15 9.35 15.11
C ASN A 342 -5.01 8.33 14.35
N VAL A 343 -5.56 7.31 15.03
CA VAL A 343 -6.45 6.30 14.42
C VAL A 343 -7.77 6.96 14.00
N GLU A 344 -8.35 7.79 14.88
CA GLU A 344 -9.55 8.57 14.56
C GLU A 344 -9.25 9.51 13.38
N MET A 345 -8.14 10.26 13.48
CA MET A 345 -7.76 11.20 12.44
C MET A 345 -7.51 10.52 11.09
N ALA A 346 -6.96 9.30 11.09
CA ALA A 346 -6.71 8.57 9.86
C ALA A 346 -8.00 8.19 9.10
N THR A 347 -9.13 8.10 9.78
CA THR A 347 -10.38 7.57 9.22
C THR A 347 -11.55 8.56 9.16
N LEU A 348 -11.39 9.78 9.69
CA LEU A 348 -12.34 10.89 9.56
C LEU A 348 -12.46 11.46 8.14
#